data_74ebf3738719230138c44b3317eb82d0
#
_entry.id   74ebf3738719230138c44b3317eb82d0
#
_cell.length_a   1.000
_cell.length_b   1.000
_cell.length_c   1.000
_cell.angle_alpha   90.00
_cell.angle_beta   90.00
_cell.angle_gamma   90.00
#
_symmetry.space_group_name_H-M   'P 1'
#
loop_
_entity.id
_entity.type
_entity.pdbx_description
1 polymer ?
#
loop_
_entity_poly.entity_id
_entity_poly.type
_entity_poly.pdbx_seq_one_letter_code
_entity_poly.pdbx_strand_id
1 'polypeptide(L)'
;MKFRKLPRTDLELSAVGFGVWTVATNWWGKIEDSDKAALLENAVEEGINFFDTADTYGDGYGEEILAKVLGHKRNELVFATKFGYDIYDPTPRDGHKERAQKFDPEFVKYACEQSLRRLGTDYIDLYQLHNPKIDALVRDELFETLEQLQFEGKIRYFGVALGPDIGWVEEGEYSLRDREIASAQVIYSILEQDPAKHFMKLAEENEVGLLSRVPHASNTLTGEFDHGFPTFDPDDHRAHRKNEWLEEAMRKVSRVRFLVQEDTRTMAQSAIQFVLKQPTIISVLPNFTKMTDLTEYIGALETPEITDEEQAKMDELWEHGFDLADPEPQFREI
;
A
#
# COMPACT_ATOMS: atom_id res chain seq x y z
N MET A 1 -8.26 17.99 1.47
CA MET A 1 -7.14 17.02 1.30
C MET A 1 -5.82 17.67 1.71
N LYS A 2 -4.92 16.94 2.38
CA LYS A 2 -3.52 17.34 2.67
C LYS A 2 -2.60 16.67 1.66
N PHE A 3 -1.50 17.34 1.27
CA PHE A 3 -0.49 16.80 0.35
C PHE A 3 0.87 16.72 1.03
N ARG A 4 1.69 15.74 0.63
CA ARG A 4 3.05 15.55 1.11
C ARG A 4 3.99 15.35 -0.08
N LYS A 5 5.11 16.04 -0.05
CA LYS A 5 6.12 15.95 -1.10
C LYS A 5 6.90 14.64 -0.98
N LEU A 6 6.99 13.90 -2.07
CA LEU A 6 7.89 12.74 -2.15
C LEU A 6 9.34 13.28 -2.24
N PRO A 7 10.24 12.92 -1.31
CA PRO A 7 11.61 13.46 -1.27
C PRO A 7 12.36 13.25 -2.60
N ARG A 8 13.28 14.14 -2.92
CA ARG A 8 14.09 14.13 -4.15
C ARG A 8 13.30 14.11 -5.47
N THR A 9 12.01 14.42 -5.42
CA THR A 9 11.13 14.46 -6.60
C THR A 9 10.35 15.77 -6.67
N ASP A 10 9.63 15.98 -7.77
CA ASP A 10 8.64 17.05 -7.91
C ASP A 10 7.20 16.56 -7.63
N LEU A 11 7.03 15.32 -7.16
CA LEU A 11 5.72 14.75 -6.86
C LEU A 11 5.20 15.19 -5.50
N GLU A 12 3.99 15.73 -5.49
CA GLU A 12 3.19 15.96 -4.28
C GLU A 12 2.02 14.98 -4.27
N LEU A 13 2.01 14.06 -3.29
CA LEU A 13 1.00 13.02 -3.15
C LEU A 13 -0.05 13.42 -2.13
N SER A 14 -1.32 13.12 -2.39
CA SER A 14 -2.36 13.19 -1.36
C SER A 14 -1.99 12.30 -0.18
N ALA A 15 -2.13 12.79 1.04
CA ALA A 15 -1.77 12.05 2.26
C ALA A 15 -2.56 10.74 2.40
N VAL A 16 -3.78 10.71 1.86
CA VAL A 16 -4.55 9.49 1.62
C VAL A 16 -4.57 9.27 0.10
N GLY A 17 -3.96 8.18 -0.35
CA GLY A 17 -3.96 7.74 -1.73
C GLY A 17 -4.97 6.63 -1.96
N PHE A 18 -5.23 6.27 -3.21
CA PHE A 18 -6.16 5.21 -3.60
C PHE A 18 -5.41 3.96 -4.03
N GLY A 19 -5.52 2.88 -3.22
CA GLY A 19 -5.08 1.55 -3.62
C GLY A 19 -6.08 0.90 -4.57
N VAL A 20 -5.70 0.72 -5.83
CA VAL A 20 -6.58 0.20 -6.89
C VAL A 20 -6.86 -1.31 -6.76
N TRP A 21 -6.10 -1.99 -5.91
CA TRP A 21 -6.24 -3.41 -5.62
C TRP A 21 -7.70 -3.84 -5.38
N THR A 22 -8.47 -3.11 -4.56
CA THR A 22 -9.83 -3.48 -4.19
C THR A 22 -10.81 -3.43 -5.36
N VAL A 23 -10.63 -2.47 -6.26
CA VAL A 23 -11.48 -2.32 -7.46
C VAL A 23 -10.97 -3.16 -8.65
N ALA A 24 -9.71 -3.59 -8.63
CA ALA A 24 -9.11 -4.36 -9.70
C ALA A 24 -9.20 -5.88 -9.50
N THR A 25 -9.46 -6.34 -8.28
CA THR A 25 -9.54 -7.78 -7.96
C THR A 25 -10.80 -8.09 -7.16
N ASN A 26 -11.16 -9.36 -7.06
CA ASN A 26 -12.24 -9.82 -6.17
C ASN A 26 -11.71 -10.22 -4.78
N TRP A 27 -10.44 -9.99 -4.51
CA TRP A 27 -9.77 -10.43 -3.28
C TRP A 27 -10.16 -9.66 -2.03
N TRP A 28 -11.02 -8.65 -2.18
CA TRP A 28 -11.59 -7.87 -1.08
C TRP A 28 -13.13 -7.82 -1.16
N GLY A 29 -13.72 -8.87 -1.71
CA GLY A 29 -15.13 -8.91 -2.06
C GLY A 29 -15.38 -8.41 -3.49
N LYS A 30 -16.54 -8.74 -4.03
CA LYS A 30 -16.94 -8.31 -5.36
C LYS A 30 -17.53 -6.90 -5.31
N ILE A 31 -17.02 -6.02 -6.14
CA ILE A 31 -17.56 -4.66 -6.38
C ILE A 31 -18.09 -4.63 -7.81
N GLU A 32 -19.29 -4.10 -8.02
CA GLU A 32 -19.86 -3.97 -9.36
C GLU A 32 -19.14 -2.87 -10.16
N ASP A 33 -19.05 -3.01 -11.48
CA ASP A 33 -18.24 -2.11 -12.32
C ASP A 33 -18.69 -0.63 -12.26
N SER A 34 -19.98 -0.37 -12.06
CA SER A 34 -20.50 0.99 -11.84
C SER A 34 -19.95 1.60 -10.53
N ASP A 35 -19.86 0.78 -9.48
CA ASP A 35 -19.42 1.24 -8.18
C ASP A 35 -17.89 1.44 -8.16
N LYS A 36 -17.14 0.60 -8.89
CA LYS A 36 -15.69 0.80 -9.09
C LYS A 36 -15.39 2.15 -9.75
N ALA A 37 -16.11 2.47 -10.85
CA ALA A 37 -15.94 3.73 -11.53
C ALA A 37 -16.32 4.91 -10.62
N ALA A 38 -17.46 4.81 -9.93
CA ALA A 38 -17.91 5.85 -9.00
C ALA A 38 -16.91 6.08 -7.86
N LEU A 39 -16.31 5.02 -7.29
CA LEU A 39 -15.28 5.15 -6.25
C LEU A 39 -14.06 5.91 -6.75
N LEU A 40 -13.58 5.61 -7.96
CA LEU A 40 -12.42 6.28 -8.55
C LEU A 40 -12.71 7.76 -8.87
N GLU A 41 -13.87 8.06 -9.46
CA GLU A 41 -14.28 9.44 -9.78
C GLU A 41 -14.46 10.28 -8.51
N ASN A 42 -15.18 9.77 -7.52
CA ASN A 42 -15.39 10.46 -6.25
C ASN A 42 -14.09 10.63 -5.46
N ALA A 43 -13.14 9.68 -5.55
CA ALA A 43 -11.83 9.85 -4.94
C ALA A 43 -11.09 11.10 -5.46
N VAL A 44 -11.17 11.35 -6.77
CA VAL A 44 -10.59 12.55 -7.37
C VAL A 44 -11.38 13.80 -6.94
N GLU A 45 -12.70 13.74 -6.86
CA GLU A 45 -13.54 14.88 -6.41
C GLU A 45 -13.24 15.26 -4.95
N GLU A 46 -12.92 14.26 -4.10
CA GLU A 46 -12.48 14.46 -2.71
C GLU A 46 -11.01 14.90 -2.59
N GLY A 47 -10.30 15.04 -3.72
CA GLY A 47 -8.96 15.58 -3.83
C GLY A 47 -7.84 14.54 -3.72
N ILE A 48 -8.12 13.26 -3.85
CA ILE A 48 -7.07 12.23 -4.03
C ILE A 48 -6.45 12.45 -5.42
N ASN A 49 -5.13 12.61 -5.44
CA ASN A 49 -4.36 12.67 -6.69
C ASN A 49 -3.44 11.49 -6.90
N PHE A 50 -3.24 10.62 -5.90
CA PHE A 50 -2.33 9.50 -5.95
C PHE A 50 -3.09 8.16 -6.04
N PHE A 51 -2.85 7.41 -7.12
CA PHE A 51 -3.47 6.10 -7.40
C PHE A 51 -2.38 5.05 -7.58
N ASP A 52 -2.38 4.04 -6.72
CA ASP A 52 -1.42 2.94 -6.73
C ASP A 52 -2.07 1.66 -7.25
N THR A 53 -1.59 1.18 -8.39
CA THR A 53 -2.00 -0.09 -9.02
C THR A 53 -0.82 -1.05 -9.19
N ALA A 54 -1.00 -2.11 -9.94
CA ALA A 54 0.04 -3.02 -10.40
C ALA A 54 -0.41 -3.73 -11.69
N ASP A 55 0.55 -4.16 -12.49
CA ASP A 55 0.30 -4.97 -13.69
C ASP A 55 -0.38 -6.31 -13.37
N THR A 56 -0.10 -6.89 -12.19
CA THR A 56 -0.69 -8.15 -11.73
C THR A 56 -2.10 -8.01 -11.13
N TYR A 57 -2.60 -6.78 -10.90
CA TYR A 57 -3.96 -6.60 -10.36
C TYR A 57 -5.02 -6.85 -11.45
N GLY A 58 -5.65 -8.02 -11.38
CA GLY A 58 -6.56 -8.48 -12.42
C GLY A 58 -5.86 -8.70 -13.77
N ASP A 59 -4.57 -9.09 -13.77
CA ASP A 59 -3.73 -9.31 -14.95
C ASP A 59 -3.79 -8.13 -15.94
N GLY A 60 -3.58 -6.91 -15.43
CA GLY A 60 -3.60 -5.64 -16.16
C GLY A 60 -4.86 -4.79 -16.00
N TYR A 61 -5.95 -5.38 -15.52
CA TYR A 61 -7.23 -4.67 -15.38
C TYR A 61 -7.13 -3.43 -14.47
N GLY A 62 -6.27 -3.50 -13.42
CA GLY A 62 -6.06 -2.35 -12.53
C GLY A 62 -5.49 -1.12 -13.23
N GLU A 63 -4.67 -1.29 -14.25
CA GLU A 63 -4.15 -0.22 -15.10
C GLU A 63 -5.20 0.24 -16.12
N GLU A 64 -5.93 -0.70 -16.73
CA GLU A 64 -6.99 -0.41 -17.71
C GLU A 64 -8.16 0.38 -17.11
N ILE A 65 -8.58 0.07 -15.87
CA ILE A 65 -9.68 0.80 -15.22
C ILE A 65 -9.27 2.23 -14.89
N LEU A 66 -8.02 2.48 -14.48
CA LEU A 66 -7.50 3.85 -14.29
C LEU A 66 -7.54 4.63 -15.61
N ALA A 67 -7.06 4.06 -16.70
CA ALA A 67 -7.11 4.68 -18.02
C ALA A 67 -8.55 4.99 -18.45
N LYS A 68 -9.44 4.02 -18.29
CA LYS A 68 -10.87 4.14 -18.70
C LYS A 68 -11.60 5.21 -17.92
N VAL A 69 -11.40 5.28 -16.60
CA VAL A 69 -12.18 6.17 -15.72
C VAL A 69 -11.50 7.54 -15.57
N LEU A 70 -10.18 7.55 -15.36
CA LEU A 70 -9.43 8.74 -14.98
C LEU A 70 -8.46 9.25 -16.05
N GLY A 71 -8.35 8.57 -17.21
CA GLY A 71 -7.39 8.95 -18.26
C GLY A 71 -7.58 10.38 -18.77
N HIS A 72 -8.80 10.92 -18.74
CA HIS A 72 -9.09 12.30 -19.10
C HIS A 72 -8.48 13.35 -18.15
N LYS A 73 -8.08 12.95 -16.92
CA LYS A 73 -7.40 13.77 -15.91
C LYS A 73 -5.94 13.39 -15.71
N ARG A 74 -5.35 12.60 -16.62
CA ARG A 74 -3.99 12.03 -16.46
C ARG A 74 -2.94 13.03 -15.98
N ASN A 75 -2.95 14.24 -16.50
CA ASN A 75 -1.96 15.28 -16.17
C ASN A 75 -2.13 15.92 -14.78
N GLU A 76 -3.25 15.66 -14.11
CA GLU A 76 -3.57 16.18 -12.79
C GLU A 76 -3.30 15.14 -11.70
N LEU A 77 -3.05 13.87 -12.11
CA LEU A 77 -2.99 12.72 -11.22
C LEU A 77 -1.60 12.07 -11.25
N VAL A 78 -1.23 11.44 -10.15
CA VAL A 78 -0.03 10.64 -9.99
C VAL A 78 -0.41 9.17 -10.05
N PHE A 79 0.03 8.48 -11.11
CA PHE A 79 -0.18 7.05 -11.26
C PHE A 79 1.07 6.28 -10.91
N ALA A 80 0.94 5.40 -9.89
CA ALA A 80 1.94 4.40 -9.57
C ALA A 80 1.48 3.03 -10.05
N THR A 81 2.37 2.28 -10.68
CA THR A 81 2.16 0.87 -10.98
C THR A 81 3.39 0.05 -10.64
N LYS A 82 3.26 -1.28 -10.69
CA LYS A 82 4.31 -2.20 -10.27
C LYS A 82 4.55 -3.25 -11.35
N PHE A 83 5.77 -3.81 -11.35
CA PHE A 83 6.20 -4.86 -12.25
C PHE A 83 7.04 -5.90 -11.52
N GLY A 84 7.24 -7.05 -12.15
CA GLY A 84 8.12 -8.10 -11.65
C GLY A 84 7.51 -9.48 -11.76
N TYR A 85 6.19 -9.60 -11.69
CA TYR A 85 5.51 -10.88 -11.93
C TYR A 85 5.23 -11.09 -13.42
N ASP A 86 5.54 -12.31 -13.94
CA ASP A 86 5.27 -12.64 -15.33
C ASP A 86 3.79 -12.92 -15.57
N ILE A 87 3.03 -11.85 -15.75
CA ILE A 87 1.60 -11.94 -16.11
C ILE A 87 1.39 -12.29 -17.59
N TYR A 88 2.46 -12.30 -18.37
CA TYR A 88 2.42 -12.57 -19.82
C TYR A 88 2.61 -14.05 -20.14
N ASP A 89 3.00 -14.87 -19.16
CA ASP A 89 3.04 -16.32 -19.29
C ASP A 89 1.58 -16.84 -19.43
N PRO A 90 1.24 -17.53 -20.54
CA PRO A 90 -0.10 -18.03 -20.78
C PRO A 90 -0.51 -19.19 -19.85
N THR A 91 0.39 -19.70 -19.04
CA THR A 91 0.10 -20.78 -18.09
C THR A 91 -0.96 -20.32 -17.09
N PRO A 92 -2.09 -21.04 -16.98
CA PRO A 92 -3.13 -20.71 -16.02
C PRO A 92 -2.57 -20.60 -14.61
N ARG A 93 -2.99 -19.57 -13.88
CA ARG A 93 -2.62 -19.41 -12.48
C ARG A 93 -3.23 -20.54 -11.64
N ASP A 94 -2.43 -21.17 -10.81
CA ASP A 94 -2.85 -22.19 -9.87
C ASP A 94 -3.36 -21.53 -8.57
N GLY A 95 -4.65 -21.22 -8.53
CA GLY A 95 -5.28 -20.56 -7.38
C GLY A 95 -4.63 -19.22 -7.04
N HIS A 96 -4.25 -19.05 -5.77
CA HIS A 96 -3.57 -17.84 -5.27
C HIS A 96 -2.04 -17.92 -5.33
N LYS A 97 -1.47 -18.95 -5.94
CA LYS A 97 -0.03 -19.10 -6.08
C LYS A 97 0.55 -17.91 -6.84
N GLU A 98 1.64 -17.36 -6.32
CA GLU A 98 2.33 -16.26 -7.00
C GLU A 98 2.89 -16.71 -8.35
N ARG A 99 2.83 -15.82 -9.34
CA ARG A 99 3.50 -16.03 -10.63
C ARG A 99 5.01 -15.94 -10.46
N ALA A 100 5.75 -16.53 -11.39
CA ALA A 100 7.20 -16.37 -11.43
C ALA A 100 7.57 -14.89 -11.56
N GLN A 101 8.62 -14.48 -10.86
CA GLN A 101 9.17 -13.13 -10.99
C GLN A 101 10.26 -13.08 -12.05
N LYS A 102 10.28 -11.98 -12.80
CA LYS A 102 11.29 -11.65 -13.82
C LYS A 102 11.73 -10.19 -13.66
N PHE A 103 13.03 -10.00 -13.49
CA PHE A 103 13.64 -8.70 -13.34
C PHE A 103 14.83 -8.50 -14.30
N ASP A 104 14.89 -9.28 -15.39
CA ASP A 104 15.88 -9.04 -16.45
C ASP A 104 15.52 -7.80 -17.27
N PRO A 105 16.53 -7.10 -17.85
CA PRO A 105 16.33 -5.84 -18.55
C PRO A 105 15.31 -5.88 -19.68
N GLU A 106 15.24 -6.99 -20.43
CA GLU A 106 14.31 -7.14 -21.56
C GLU A 106 12.87 -7.23 -21.05
N PHE A 107 12.66 -8.02 -19.98
CA PHE A 107 11.35 -8.13 -19.36
C PHE A 107 10.88 -6.82 -18.76
N VAL A 108 11.76 -6.10 -18.03
CA VAL A 108 11.43 -4.80 -17.40
C VAL A 108 10.98 -3.78 -18.45
N LYS A 109 11.72 -3.66 -19.58
CA LYS A 109 11.34 -2.78 -20.68
C LYS A 109 10.02 -3.19 -21.32
N TYR A 110 9.81 -4.48 -21.54
CA TYR A 110 8.58 -5.01 -22.09
C TYR A 110 7.39 -4.75 -21.16
N ALA A 111 7.50 -5.03 -19.86
CA ALA A 111 6.46 -4.80 -18.87
C ALA A 111 6.10 -3.31 -18.79
N CYS A 112 7.09 -2.41 -18.80
CA CYS A 112 6.87 -0.97 -18.83
C CYS A 112 6.03 -0.54 -20.03
N GLU A 113 6.39 -0.99 -21.23
CA GLU A 113 5.65 -0.71 -22.47
C GLU A 113 4.21 -1.22 -22.42
N GLN A 114 3.98 -2.40 -21.82
CA GLN A 114 2.63 -2.92 -21.66
C GLN A 114 1.82 -2.10 -20.65
N SER A 115 2.42 -1.68 -19.53
CA SER A 115 1.79 -0.81 -18.54
C SER A 115 1.42 0.54 -19.15
N LEU A 116 2.31 1.18 -19.92
CA LEU A 116 2.01 2.42 -20.63
C LEU A 116 0.82 2.28 -21.58
N ARG A 117 0.73 1.16 -22.32
CA ARG A 117 -0.40 0.89 -23.21
C ARG A 117 -1.72 0.73 -22.46
N ARG A 118 -1.73 -0.04 -21.36
CA ARG A 118 -2.92 -0.24 -20.53
C ARG A 118 -3.37 1.03 -19.83
N LEU A 119 -2.42 1.83 -19.33
CA LEU A 119 -2.68 3.13 -18.72
C LEU A 119 -3.04 4.22 -19.75
N GLY A 120 -2.83 3.97 -21.06
CA GLY A 120 -3.14 4.93 -22.12
C GLY A 120 -2.36 6.24 -22.02
N THR A 121 -1.09 6.19 -21.62
CA THR A 121 -0.24 7.34 -21.33
C THR A 121 1.19 7.09 -21.82
N ASP A 122 1.94 8.17 -22.03
CA ASP A 122 3.34 8.10 -22.46
C ASP A 122 4.32 7.99 -21.28
N TYR A 123 3.85 8.18 -20.03
CA TYR A 123 4.70 8.13 -18.84
C TYR A 123 3.98 7.55 -17.62
N ILE A 124 4.74 6.92 -16.74
CA ILE A 124 4.34 6.47 -15.40
C ILE A 124 5.02 7.38 -14.38
N ASP A 125 4.27 7.89 -13.39
CA ASP A 125 4.87 8.77 -12.38
C ASP A 125 5.78 8.02 -11.41
N LEU A 126 5.35 6.84 -10.94
CA LEU A 126 6.11 6.01 -10.02
C LEU A 126 6.03 4.54 -10.44
N TYR A 127 7.14 3.98 -10.89
CA TYR A 127 7.25 2.58 -11.34
C TYR A 127 7.96 1.75 -10.29
N GLN A 128 7.30 0.75 -9.73
CA GLN A 128 7.77 0.06 -8.52
C GLN A 128 8.10 -1.41 -8.80
N LEU A 129 9.23 -1.91 -8.27
CA LEU A 129 9.51 -3.34 -8.20
C LEU A 129 8.50 -3.98 -7.26
N HIS A 130 7.81 -5.03 -7.69
CA HIS A 130 6.77 -5.70 -6.95
C HIS A 130 7.32 -6.89 -6.18
N ASN A 131 7.42 -6.79 -4.86
CA ASN A 131 7.95 -7.81 -3.96
C ASN A 131 9.34 -8.33 -4.40
N PRO A 132 10.32 -7.47 -4.74
CA PRO A 132 11.63 -7.94 -5.19
C PRO A 132 12.36 -8.62 -4.04
N LYS A 133 12.95 -9.78 -4.30
CA LYS A 133 13.86 -10.44 -3.37
C LYS A 133 15.28 -9.88 -3.53
N ILE A 134 16.13 -10.15 -2.53
CA ILE A 134 17.51 -9.63 -2.50
C ILE A 134 18.29 -9.97 -3.76
N ASP A 135 18.07 -11.14 -4.37
CA ASP A 135 18.73 -11.56 -5.60
C ASP A 135 18.36 -10.69 -6.82
N ALA A 136 17.20 -10.05 -6.82
CA ALA A 136 16.83 -9.04 -7.82
C ALA A 136 17.43 -7.67 -7.46
N LEU A 137 17.37 -7.28 -6.18
CA LEU A 137 17.82 -5.97 -5.72
C LEU A 137 19.33 -5.74 -5.89
N VAL A 138 20.15 -6.78 -5.83
CA VAL A 138 21.62 -6.68 -6.01
C VAL A 138 22.06 -6.55 -7.47
N ARG A 139 21.14 -6.63 -8.44
CA ARG A 139 21.48 -6.57 -9.87
C ARG A 139 21.58 -5.12 -10.36
N ASP A 140 22.77 -4.65 -10.65
CA ASP A 140 22.97 -3.30 -11.16
C ASP A 140 22.28 -3.10 -12.51
N GLU A 141 22.29 -4.09 -13.40
CA GLU A 141 21.63 -4.05 -14.72
C GLU A 141 20.11 -3.75 -14.64
N LEU A 142 19.46 -4.15 -13.57
CA LEU A 142 18.04 -3.84 -13.32
C LEU A 142 17.87 -2.33 -13.11
N PHE A 143 18.67 -1.75 -12.22
CA PHE A 143 18.59 -0.32 -11.88
C PHE A 143 19.07 0.56 -13.04
N GLU A 144 20.12 0.18 -13.76
CA GLU A 144 20.54 0.83 -15.02
C GLU A 144 19.40 0.85 -16.05
N THR A 145 18.59 -0.22 -16.10
CA THR A 145 17.42 -0.28 -16.99
C THR A 145 16.33 0.69 -16.55
N LEU A 146 16.07 0.83 -15.24
CA LEU A 146 15.11 1.79 -14.70
C LEU A 146 15.56 3.24 -14.95
N GLU A 147 16.85 3.53 -14.75
CA GLU A 147 17.44 4.83 -15.07
C GLU A 147 17.34 5.15 -16.58
N GLN A 148 17.53 4.15 -17.44
CA GLN A 148 17.33 4.30 -18.88
C GLN A 148 15.87 4.63 -19.23
N LEU A 149 14.89 3.93 -18.63
CA LEU A 149 13.47 4.23 -18.80
C LEU A 149 13.10 5.63 -18.31
N GLN A 150 13.73 6.09 -17.23
CA GLN A 150 13.58 7.44 -16.71
C GLN A 150 14.19 8.48 -17.67
N PHE A 151 15.38 8.24 -18.20
CA PHE A 151 16.01 9.10 -19.20
C PHE A 151 15.19 9.19 -20.50
N GLU A 152 14.53 8.10 -20.90
CA GLU A 152 13.59 8.06 -22.03
C GLU A 152 12.26 8.77 -21.76
N GLY A 153 12.01 9.18 -20.52
CA GLY A 153 10.77 9.84 -20.10
C GLY A 153 9.58 8.89 -19.98
N LYS A 154 9.78 7.57 -20.02
CA LYS A 154 8.72 6.56 -19.86
C LYS A 154 8.28 6.38 -18.43
N ILE A 155 9.19 6.59 -17.47
CA ILE A 155 8.90 6.67 -16.06
C ILE A 155 9.49 7.97 -15.50
N ARG A 156 8.81 8.58 -14.52
CA ARG A 156 9.36 9.79 -13.87
C ARG A 156 10.26 9.41 -12.70
N TYR A 157 9.81 8.45 -11.90
CA TYR A 157 10.54 7.94 -10.74
C TYR A 157 10.31 6.44 -10.60
N PHE A 158 11.20 5.77 -9.87
CA PHE A 158 11.03 4.38 -9.53
C PHE A 158 11.21 4.13 -8.03
N GLY A 159 10.65 3.03 -7.55
CA GLY A 159 10.66 2.64 -6.14
C GLY A 159 10.52 1.14 -5.98
N VAL A 160 10.33 0.71 -4.73
CA VAL A 160 10.07 -0.69 -4.40
C VAL A 160 8.76 -0.82 -3.63
N ALA A 161 8.03 -1.92 -3.86
CA ALA A 161 6.95 -2.35 -3.00
C ALA A 161 7.39 -3.66 -2.35
N LEU A 162 7.68 -3.62 -1.04
CA LEU A 162 8.13 -4.79 -0.29
C LEU A 162 6.99 -5.80 -0.12
N GLY A 163 7.33 -7.05 0.15
CA GLY A 163 6.39 -8.15 0.16
C GLY A 163 5.28 -8.06 1.20
N PRO A 164 4.30 -8.98 1.12
CA PRO A 164 3.09 -8.94 1.95
C PRO A 164 3.29 -9.33 3.41
N ASP A 165 4.34 -10.07 3.73
CA ASP A 165 4.63 -10.51 5.09
C ASP A 165 5.37 -9.44 5.91
N ILE A 166 5.41 -9.63 7.23
CA ILE A 166 6.14 -8.75 8.17
C ILE A 166 7.67 -8.93 8.07
N GLY A 167 8.18 -9.82 7.25
CA GLY A 167 9.62 -9.98 6.96
C GLY A 167 10.17 -8.83 6.11
N TRP A 168 11.08 -9.13 5.24
CA TRP A 168 11.63 -8.20 4.24
C TRP A 168 12.58 -7.14 4.80
N VAL A 169 13.22 -7.44 5.93
CA VAL A 169 14.19 -6.50 6.54
C VAL A 169 15.39 -6.30 5.65
N GLU A 170 15.99 -7.40 5.14
CA GLU A 170 17.17 -7.34 4.28
C GLU A 170 16.88 -6.59 2.97
N GLU A 171 15.78 -6.94 2.31
CA GLU A 171 15.35 -6.27 1.07
C GLU A 171 15.06 -4.78 1.29
N GLY A 172 14.40 -4.45 2.41
CA GLY A 172 14.08 -3.07 2.75
C GLY A 172 15.34 -2.26 3.06
N GLU A 173 16.23 -2.77 3.90
CA GLU A 173 17.50 -2.11 4.22
C GLU A 173 18.36 -1.89 2.98
N TYR A 174 18.52 -2.93 2.17
CA TYR A 174 19.30 -2.85 0.93
C TYR A 174 18.71 -1.82 -0.03
N SER A 175 17.38 -1.84 -0.24
CA SER A 175 16.71 -0.89 -1.11
C SER A 175 16.88 0.55 -0.65
N LEU A 176 16.80 0.80 0.66
CA LEU A 176 16.87 2.15 1.22
C LEU A 176 18.30 2.71 1.25
N ARG A 177 19.33 1.85 1.44
CA ARG A 177 20.72 2.27 1.57
C ARG A 177 21.50 2.27 0.26
N ASP A 178 21.26 1.25 -0.57
CA ASP A 178 22.16 0.90 -1.67
C ASP A 178 21.55 1.19 -3.05
N ARG A 179 20.28 1.67 -3.09
CA ARG A 179 19.58 1.98 -4.36
C ARG A 179 18.99 3.39 -4.35
N GLU A 180 19.11 4.08 -5.48
CA GLU A 180 18.60 5.44 -5.71
C GLU A 180 17.08 5.45 -5.97
N ILE A 181 16.30 4.83 -5.07
CA ILE A 181 14.85 4.76 -5.17
C ILE A 181 14.18 6.02 -4.62
N ALA A 182 13.04 6.43 -5.18
CA ALA A 182 12.24 7.55 -4.69
C ALA A 182 11.32 7.14 -3.54
N SER A 183 10.83 5.88 -3.54
CA SER A 183 9.88 5.40 -2.54
C SER A 183 10.07 3.93 -2.19
N ALA A 184 9.67 3.58 -0.95
CA ALA A 184 9.46 2.20 -0.54
C ALA A 184 8.03 2.03 0.00
N GLN A 185 7.26 1.10 -0.56
CA GLN A 185 5.92 0.77 -0.09
C GLN A 185 6.00 -0.36 0.92
N VAL A 186 5.43 -0.14 2.11
CA VAL A 186 5.55 -1.03 3.27
C VAL A 186 4.20 -1.23 3.97
N ILE A 187 4.05 -2.33 4.71
CA ILE A 187 2.94 -2.48 5.65
C ILE A 187 3.26 -1.68 6.90
N TYR A 188 2.35 -0.79 7.29
CA TYR A 188 2.43 -0.10 8.58
C TYR A 188 1.02 0.22 9.09
N SER A 189 0.73 -0.26 10.28
CA SER A 189 -0.53 -0.04 10.97
C SER A 189 -0.32 -0.03 12.49
N ILE A 190 -1.35 0.30 13.24
CA ILE A 190 -1.33 0.21 14.71
C ILE A 190 -0.91 -1.21 15.17
N LEU A 191 -1.35 -2.25 14.47
CA LEU A 191 -1.13 -3.65 14.86
C LEU A 191 0.10 -4.29 14.21
N GLU A 192 0.67 -3.64 13.18
CA GLU A 192 1.78 -4.16 12.38
C GLU A 192 2.76 -3.00 12.14
N GLN A 193 3.71 -2.79 13.06
CA GLN A 193 4.61 -1.64 13.01
C GLN A 193 5.98 -1.99 12.42
N ASP A 194 6.45 -3.21 12.61
CA ASP A 194 7.71 -3.68 12.03
C ASP A 194 7.46 -4.40 10.68
N PRO A 195 8.40 -4.34 9.74
CA PRO A 195 9.70 -3.65 9.81
C PRO A 195 9.64 -2.15 9.45
N ALA A 196 8.47 -1.58 9.15
CA ALA A 196 8.35 -0.19 8.69
C ALA A 196 8.92 0.81 9.71
N LYS A 197 8.70 0.57 11.01
CA LYS A 197 9.26 1.42 12.08
C LYS A 197 10.80 1.44 12.04
N HIS A 198 11.41 0.31 11.75
CA HIS A 198 12.85 0.20 11.53
C HIS A 198 13.31 0.97 10.28
N PHE A 199 12.53 0.95 9.20
CA PHE A 199 12.87 1.64 7.95
C PHE A 199 12.72 3.15 8.01
N MET A 200 11.94 3.72 8.94
CA MET A 200 11.67 5.16 8.99
C MET A 200 12.97 5.98 9.11
N LYS A 201 13.88 5.56 9.98
CA LYS A 201 15.18 6.23 10.15
C LYS A 201 16.03 6.15 8.88
N LEU A 202 16.08 4.96 8.24
CA LEU A 202 16.83 4.77 7.00
C LEU A 202 16.24 5.57 5.85
N ALA A 203 14.91 5.64 5.77
CA ALA A 203 14.20 6.43 4.77
C ALA A 203 14.47 7.92 4.93
N GLU A 204 14.51 8.44 6.16
CA GLU A 204 14.86 9.82 6.44
C GLU A 204 16.32 10.11 6.07
N GLU A 205 17.28 9.27 6.50
CA GLU A 205 18.70 9.42 6.22
C GLU A 205 19.03 9.40 4.71
N ASN A 206 18.25 8.66 3.91
CA ASN A 206 18.47 8.50 2.48
C ASN A 206 17.46 9.28 1.61
N GLU A 207 16.64 10.14 2.23
CA GLU A 207 15.62 10.95 1.55
C GLU A 207 14.69 10.12 0.65
N VAL A 208 14.24 8.95 1.15
CA VAL A 208 13.26 8.07 0.50
C VAL A 208 11.89 8.23 1.17
N GLY A 209 10.84 8.40 0.38
CA GLY A 209 9.48 8.47 0.93
C GLY A 209 8.90 7.07 1.18
N LEU A 210 8.29 6.85 2.35
CA LEU A 210 7.55 5.63 2.60
C LEU A 210 6.08 5.76 2.19
N LEU A 211 5.54 4.73 1.55
CA LEU A 211 4.13 4.60 1.22
C LEU A 211 3.55 3.47 2.10
N SER A 212 2.59 3.81 2.94
CA SER A 212 2.00 2.81 3.83
C SER A 212 0.79 2.15 3.20
N ARG A 213 0.75 0.82 3.18
CA ARG A 213 -0.43 0.04 2.81
C ARG A 213 -0.99 -0.74 4.00
N VAL A 214 -2.23 -1.20 3.89
CA VAL A 214 -2.95 -1.98 4.93
C VAL A 214 -3.04 -1.25 6.28
N PRO A 215 -3.35 0.07 6.34
CA PRO A 215 -3.38 0.83 7.59
C PRO A 215 -4.41 0.30 8.58
N HIS A 216 -5.43 -0.41 8.12
CA HIS A 216 -6.50 -0.96 8.93
C HIS A 216 -6.29 -2.43 9.33
N ALA A 217 -5.06 -2.98 9.17
CA ALA A 217 -4.72 -4.36 9.54
C ALA A 217 -5.79 -5.37 9.10
N SER A 218 -5.99 -5.52 7.79
CA SER A 218 -7.02 -6.40 7.19
C SER A 218 -8.46 -6.09 7.66
N ASN A 219 -8.79 -4.81 7.84
CA ASN A 219 -10.06 -4.25 8.33
C ASN A 219 -10.37 -4.52 9.82
N THR A 220 -9.45 -5.07 10.61
CA THR A 220 -9.69 -5.24 12.05
C THR A 220 -9.85 -3.90 12.79
N LEU A 221 -9.28 -2.83 12.24
CA LEU A 221 -9.34 -1.46 12.79
C LEU A 221 -10.47 -0.60 12.18
N THR A 222 -11.45 -1.20 11.48
CA THR A 222 -12.56 -0.44 10.86
C THR A 222 -13.87 -0.54 11.66
N GLY A 223 -13.95 -1.42 12.66
CA GLY A 223 -15.19 -1.76 13.34
C GLY A 223 -16.02 -2.84 12.63
N GLU A 224 -15.60 -3.30 11.43
CA GLU A 224 -16.29 -4.36 10.67
C GLU A 224 -16.50 -5.64 11.51
N PHE A 225 -15.57 -5.94 12.41
CA PHE A 225 -15.58 -7.16 13.22
C PHE A 225 -16.06 -6.98 14.66
N ASP A 226 -16.57 -5.81 15.02
CA ASP A 226 -17.03 -5.52 16.39
C ASP A 226 -18.20 -6.42 16.83
N HIS A 227 -18.94 -6.99 15.89
CA HIS A 227 -20.07 -7.88 16.12
C HIS A 227 -19.81 -9.35 15.73
N GLY A 228 -18.54 -9.71 15.51
CA GLY A 228 -18.11 -11.05 15.13
C GLY A 228 -17.54 -11.12 13.71
N PHE A 229 -16.92 -12.26 13.37
CA PHE A 229 -16.30 -12.44 12.08
C PHE A 229 -17.33 -12.90 11.04
N PRO A 230 -17.39 -12.25 9.87
CA PRO A 230 -18.19 -12.75 8.76
C PRO A 230 -17.58 -14.05 8.21
N THR A 231 -18.39 -14.82 7.51
CA THR A 231 -17.88 -15.88 6.64
C THR A 231 -17.40 -15.21 5.35
N PHE A 232 -16.11 -15.26 5.12
CA PHE A 232 -15.53 -14.71 3.90
C PHE A 232 -15.82 -15.62 2.70
N ASP A 233 -15.98 -15.00 1.53
CA ASP A 233 -15.98 -15.72 0.26
C ASP A 233 -14.63 -16.44 0.09
N PRO A 234 -14.56 -17.65 -0.46
CA PRO A 234 -13.29 -18.34 -0.71
C PRO A 234 -12.29 -17.56 -1.57
N ASP A 235 -12.76 -16.64 -2.41
CA ASP A 235 -11.92 -15.76 -3.22
C ASP A 235 -11.45 -14.51 -2.45
N ASP A 236 -11.99 -14.24 -1.27
CA ASP A 236 -11.56 -13.12 -0.43
C ASP A 236 -10.20 -13.43 0.21
N HIS A 237 -9.25 -12.50 0.06
CA HIS A 237 -7.91 -12.66 0.64
C HIS A 237 -7.93 -12.93 2.16
N ARG A 238 -8.92 -12.41 2.88
CA ARG A 238 -9.10 -12.60 4.32
C ARG A 238 -9.54 -14.02 4.69
N ALA A 239 -10.11 -14.79 3.75
CA ALA A 239 -10.48 -16.18 3.98
C ALA A 239 -9.28 -17.09 4.32
N HIS A 240 -8.05 -16.66 3.93
CA HIS A 240 -6.82 -17.38 4.26
C HIS A 240 -6.25 -17.02 5.63
N ARG A 241 -6.77 -15.99 6.30
CA ARG A 241 -6.41 -15.66 7.67
C ARG A 241 -7.01 -16.69 8.62
N LYS A 242 -6.17 -17.25 9.49
CA LYS A 242 -6.65 -18.16 10.54
C LYS A 242 -7.52 -17.43 11.54
N ASN A 243 -8.55 -18.10 12.06
CA ASN A 243 -9.41 -17.50 13.09
C ASN A 243 -8.60 -17.03 14.31
N GLU A 244 -7.57 -17.78 14.71
CA GLU A 244 -6.69 -17.42 15.82
C GLU A 244 -6.01 -16.06 15.60
N TRP A 245 -5.59 -15.78 14.36
CA TRP A 245 -5.03 -14.47 14.02
C TRP A 245 -6.06 -13.35 14.16
N LEU A 246 -7.29 -13.56 13.66
CA LEU A 246 -8.36 -12.58 13.78
C LEU A 246 -8.74 -12.34 15.24
N GLU A 247 -8.85 -13.40 16.05
CA GLU A 247 -9.15 -13.29 17.48
C GLU A 247 -8.05 -12.53 18.23
N GLU A 248 -6.78 -12.77 17.91
CA GLU A 248 -5.67 -12.03 18.49
C GLU A 248 -5.70 -10.56 18.05
N ALA A 249 -5.92 -10.30 16.77
CA ALA A 249 -6.04 -8.93 16.27
C ALA A 249 -7.15 -8.16 16.98
N MET A 250 -8.33 -8.77 17.20
CA MET A 250 -9.42 -8.12 17.95
C MET A 250 -9.12 -7.92 19.42
N ARG A 251 -8.32 -8.81 20.04
CA ARG A 251 -7.81 -8.56 21.41
C ARG A 251 -6.88 -7.34 21.42
N LYS A 252 -5.98 -7.19 20.44
CA LYS A 252 -5.14 -6.00 20.28
C LYS A 252 -5.98 -4.74 20.03
N VAL A 253 -6.99 -4.82 19.16
CA VAL A 253 -7.94 -3.72 18.92
C VAL A 253 -8.61 -3.26 20.20
N SER A 254 -9.00 -4.18 21.08
CA SER A 254 -9.62 -3.81 22.36
C SER A 254 -8.71 -2.98 23.26
N ARG A 255 -7.37 -3.17 23.18
CA ARG A 255 -6.38 -2.41 23.96
C ARG A 255 -6.18 -0.98 23.44
N VAL A 256 -6.45 -0.75 22.15
CA VAL A 256 -6.26 0.54 21.52
C VAL A 256 -7.53 1.36 21.35
N ARG A 257 -8.66 0.91 21.92
CA ARG A 257 -9.95 1.63 21.87
C ARG A 257 -9.92 3.03 22.49
N PHE A 258 -8.94 3.36 23.32
CA PHE A 258 -8.74 4.72 23.84
C PHE A 258 -8.43 5.74 22.75
N LEU A 259 -8.04 5.30 21.56
CA LEU A 259 -7.83 6.17 20.39
C LEU A 259 -9.16 6.66 19.78
N VAL A 260 -10.26 5.97 20.05
CA VAL A 260 -11.58 6.40 19.59
C VAL A 260 -12.05 7.56 20.47
N GLN A 261 -12.42 8.66 19.81
CA GLN A 261 -13.04 9.80 20.47
C GLN A 261 -14.49 9.86 20.00
N GLU A 262 -15.42 9.58 20.90
CA GLU A 262 -16.86 9.59 20.59
C GLU A 262 -17.24 10.87 19.83
N ASP A 263 -18.03 10.72 18.76
CA ASP A 263 -18.51 11.78 17.88
C ASP A 263 -17.45 12.55 17.05
N THR A 264 -16.15 12.30 17.24
CA THR A 264 -15.11 13.10 16.57
C THR A 264 -14.08 12.30 15.80
N ARG A 265 -13.71 11.09 16.24
CA ARG A 265 -12.69 10.28 15.60
C ARG A 265 -12.97 8.78 15.77
N THR A 266 -13.26 8.08 14.69
CA THR A 266 -13.48 6.62 14.68
C THR A 266 -12.17 5.84 14.82
N MET A 267 -12.25 4.51 15.01
CA MET A 267 -11.08 3.64 15.01
C MET A 267 -10.40 3.64 13.65
N ALA A 268 -11.14 3.61 12.54
CA ALA A 268 -10.57 3.67 11.20
C ALA A 268 -9.83 4.99 10.95
N GLN A 269 -10.40 6.11 11.40
CA GLN A 269 -9.76 7.42 11.33
C GLN A 269 -8.50 7.48 12.24
N SER A 270 -8.56 6.89 13.43
CA SER A 270 -7.40 6.79 14.32
C SER A 270 -6.26 5.99 13.70
N ALA A 271 -6.58 4.91 12.98
CA ALA A 271 -5.57 4.11 12.29
C ALA A 271 -4.85 4.92 11.18
N ILE A 272 -5.57 5.72 10.41
CA ILE A 272 -4.98 6.61 9.41
C ILE A 272 -4.15 7.70 10.06
N GLN A 273 -4.66 8.34 11.10
CA GLN A 273 -3.94 9.38 11.86
C GLN A 273 -2.64 8.86 12.46
N PHE A 274 -2.65 7.64 13.02
CA PHE A 274 -1.46 6.97 13.54
C PHE A 274 -0.38 6.81 12.49
N VAL A 275 -0.75 6.32 11.32
CA VAL A 275 0.17 6.15 10.19
C VAL A 275 0.71 7.50 9.72
N LEU A 276 -0.16 8.49 9.53
CA LEU A 276 0.22 9.82 9.05
C LEU A 276 0.94 10.68 10.09
N LYS A 277 0.96 10.29 11.36
CA LYS A 277 1.80 10.94 12.39
C LYS A 277 3.28 10.79 12.09
N GLN A 278 3.66 9.77 11.33
CA GLN A 278 5.04 9.54 10.91
C GLN A 278 5.40 10.45 9.72
N PRO A 279 6.40 11.35 9.85
CA PRO A 279 6.72 12.32 8.80
C PRO A 279 7.31 11.67 7.54
N THR A 280 7.95 10.51 7.66
CA THR A 280 8.51 9.73 6.55
C THR A 280 7.45 9.02 5.71
N ILE A 281 6.23 8.83 6.24
CA ILE A 281 5.10 8.29 5.48
C ILE A 281 4.51 9.41 4.63
N ILE A 282 4.64 9.29 3.33
CA ILE A 282 4.18 10.31 2.36
C ILE A 282 2.70 10.14 2.05
N SER A 283 2.25 8.90 1.88
CA SER A 283 0.86 8.60 1.61
C SER A 283 0.45 7.27 2.26
N VAL A 284 -0.79 7.19 2.71
CA VAL A 284 -1.40 5.96 3.20
C VAL A 284 -2.42 5.44 2.18
N LEU A 285 -2.40 4.13 1.94
CA LEU A 285 -3.22 3.44 0.95
C LEU A 285 -4.23 2.51 1.66
N PRO A 286 -5.37 3.02 2.12
CA PRO A 286 -6.43 2.20 2.68
C PRO A 286 -7.18 1.43 1.59
N ASN A 287 -7.95 0.42 2.00
CA ASN A 287 -8.80 -0.36 1.12
C ASN A 287 -10.19 0.30 1.01
N PHE A 288 -10.46 0.94 -0.10
CA PHE A 288 -11.80 1.47 -0.40
C PHE A 288 -12.65 0.40 -1.09
N THR A 289 -13.76 0.03 -0.48
CA THR A 289 -14.70 -0.96 -1.03
C THR A 289 -16.09 -0.37 -1.29
N LYS A 290 -16.41 0.74 -0.65
CA LYS A 290 -17.70 1.45 -0.75
C LYS A 290 -17.52 2.94 -0.49
N MET A 291 -18.50 3.75 -0.88
CA MET A 291 -18.46 5.22 -0.75
C MET A 291 -18.32 5.70 0.71
N THR A 292 -18.88 4.96 1.66
CA THR A 292 -18.74 5.30 3.09
C THR A 292 -17.30 5.18 3.57
N ASP A 293 -16.52 4.21 3.05
CA ASP A 293 -15.10 4.10 3.37
C ASP A 293 -14.32 5.31 2.85
N LEU A 294 -14.64 5.77 1.64
CA LEU A 294 -14.01 6.93 1.05
C LEU A 294 -14.22 8.18 1.92
N THR A 295 -15.47 8.46 2.29
CA THR A 295 -15.80 9.59 3.13
C THR A 295 -15.16 9.50 4.52
N GLU A 296 -15.20 8.33 5.15
CA GLU A 296 -14.66 8.11 6.49
C GLU A 296 -13.13 8.26 6.52
N TYR A 297 -12.43 7.62 5.56
CA TYR A 297 -10.97 7.57 5.59
C TYR A 297 -10.33 8.90 5.17
N ILE A 298 -10.92 9.61 4.21
CA ILE A 298 -10.49 10.98 3.88
C ILE A 298 -10.83 11.92 5.04
N GLY A 299 -11.98 11.73 5.67
CA GLY A 299 -12.41 12.48 6.85
C GLY A 299 -11.41 12.40 8.01
N ALA A 300 -10.56 11.37 8.08
CA ALA A 300 -9.49 11.30 9.07
C ALA A 300 -8.57 12.53 9.08
N LEU A 301 -8.41 13.20 7.95
CA LEU A 301 -7.56 14.39 7.83
C LEU A 301 -8.13 15.64 8.54
N GLU A 302 -9.41 15.61 8.89
CA GLU A 302 -10.14 16.69 9.58
C GLU A 302 -10.45 16.35 11.05
N THR A 303 -10.16 15.10 11.48
CA THR A 303 -10.35 14.68 12.87
C THR A 303 -9.21 15.16 13.76
N PRO A 304 -9.39 15.20 15.10
CA PRO A 304 -8.31 15.49 16.03
C PRO A 304 -7.10 14.55 15.81
N GLU A 305 -5.92 15.11 15.76
CA GLU A 305 -4.68 14.33 15.59
C GLU A 305 -4.42 13.43 16.79
N ILE A 306 -3.69 12.33 16.58
CA ILE A 306 -3.17 11.49 17.66
C ILE A 306 -2.24 12.33 18.53
N THR A 307 -2.58 12.48 19.80
CA THR A 307 -1.77 13.24 20.76
C THR A 307 -0.46 12.52 21.09
N ASP A 308 0.49 13.23 21.69
CA ASP A 308 1.75 12.61 22.13
C ASP A 308 1.53 11.63 23.28
N GLU A 309 0.49 11.84 24.11
CA GLU A 309 0.11 10.93 25.17
C GLU A 309 -0.51 9.64 24.60
N GLU A 310 -1.38 9.75 23.60
CA GLU A 310 -1.92 8.60 22.86
C GLU A 310 -0.82 7.82 22.17
N GLN A 311 0.15 8.52 21.54
CA GLN A 311 1.30 7.89 20.89
C GLN A 311 2.18 7.16 21.89
N ALA A 312 2.53 7.78 23.01
CA ALA A 312 3.36 7.15 24.04
C ALA A 312 2.71 5.88 24.61
N LYS A 313 1.39 5.90 24.79
CA LYS A 313 0.63 4.72 25.21
C LYS A 313 0.62 3.62 24.14
N MET A 314 0.57 4.01 22.86
CA MET A 314 0.68 3.06 21.76
C MET A 314 2.05 2.41 21.70
N ASP A 315 3.12 3.19 21.87
CA ASP A 315 4.49 2.69 21.90
C ASP A 315 4.69 1.70 23.06
N GLU A 316 4.18 2.01 24.26
CA GLU A 316 4.21 1.10 25.41
C GLU A 316 3.45 -0.21 25.13
N LEU A 317 2.25 -0.13 24.55
CA LEU A 317 1.48 -1.33 24.18
C LEU A 317 2.22 -2.17 23.13
N TRP A 318 2.86 -1.52 22.14
CA TRP A 318 3.66 -2.22 21.15
C TRP A 318 4.86 -2.94 21.78
N GLU A 319 5.63 -2.28 22.64
CA GLU A 319 6.79 -2.85 23.35
C GLU A 319 6.42 -4.05 24.22
N HIS A 320 5.22 -4.05 24.81
CA HIS A 320 4.73 -5.12 25.70
C HIS A 320 3.80 -6.12 24.99
N GLY A 321 3.79 -6.18 23.62
CA GLY A 321 2.94 -7.12 22.88
C GLY A 321 1.45 -6.95 23.16
N PHE A 322 1.00 -5.70 23.35
CA PHE A 322 -0.37 -5.33 23.69
C PHE A 322 -0.88 -5.95 25.02
N ASP A 323 0.00 -6.29 25.94
CA ASP A 323 -0.30 -6.98 27.20
C ASP A 323 -1.08 -8.28 27.01
N LEU A 324 -0.86 -8.97 25.91
CA LEU A 324 -1.43 -10.29 25.66
C LEU A 324 -0.51 -11.38 26.24
N ALA A 325 -1.10 -12.40 26.84
CA ALA A 325 -0.38 -13.62 27.19
C ALA A 325 -0.05 -14.36 25.88
N ASP A 326 1.19 -14.65 25.62
CA ASP A 326 1.71 -15.31 24.41
C ASP A 326 1.37 -14.56 23.10
N PRO A 327 1.82 -13.30 22.93
CA PRO A 327 1.64 -12.60 21.67
C PRO A 327 2.42 -13.33 20.54
N GLU A 328 1.84 -13.38 19.31
CA GLU A 328 2.64 -13.83 18.17
C GLU A 328 3.91 -12.97 18.06
N PRO A 329 5.07 -13.57 17.70
CA PRO A 329 6.29 -12.81 17.47
C PRO A 329 6.04 -11.70 16.45
N GLN A 330 6.38 -10.47 16.82
CA GLN A 330 6.22 -9.31 15.93
C GLN A 330 7.27 -9.33 14.81
N PHE A 331 8.35 -10.05 15.02
CA PHE A 331 9.35 -10.43 14.04
C PHE A 331 9.33 -11.95 13.86
N ARG A 332 9.09 -12.41 12.64
CA ARG A 332 9.53 -13.76 12.26
C ARG A 332 11.00 -13.61 11.84
N GLU A 333 11.91 -14.01 12.71
CA GLU A 333 13.25 -14.34 12.27
C GLU A 333 13.12 -15.41 11.19
N ILE A 334 13.57 -15.09 9.97
CA ILE A 334 13.68 -16.01 8.84
C ILE A 334 15.02 -16.73 8.95
#